data_2aa5c5029e842ac59eff88c7f072a7f9
#
_entry.id   2aa5c5029e842ac59eff88c7f072a7f9
#
_cell.length_a   1.000
_cell.length_b   1.000
_cell.length_c   1.000
_cell.angle_alpha   90.00
_cell.angle_beta   90.00
_cell.angle_gamma   90.00
#
_symmetry.space_group_name_H-M   'P 1'
#
loop_
_entity.id
_entity.type
_entity.pdbx_description
1 polymer ?
#
loop_
_entity_poly.entity_id
_entity_poly.type
_entity_poly.pdbx_seq_one_letter_code
_entity_poly.pdbx_strand_id
1 'polypeptide(L)'
;EYFKIPRNIMVICLGKSTYARCGIIVNVTPLEPEWEGHVTLEFSNTTPLPAKIYANEGACQFLFLKGDTDCETSYADRKGKYQGQQGVTLPKL
;
A
#
# COMPACT_ATOMS: atom_id res chain seq x y z
N GLU A 1 -5.95 5.71 -5.71
CA GLU A 1 -5.30 5.79 -7.03
C GLU A 1 -4.89 4.40 -7.51
N TYR A 2 -4.73 4.26 -8.82
CA TYR A 2 -4.21 3.05 -9.46
C TYR A 2 -2.71 3.22 -9.68
N PHE A 3 -1.90 2.25 -9.25
CA PHE A 3 -0.46 2.31 -9.31
C PHE A 3 0.10 1.23 -10.24
N LYS A 4 1.20 1.56 -10.88
CA LYS A 4 1.99 0.61 -11.66
C LYS A 4 3.45 0.80 -11.26
N ILE A 5 3.99 -0.14 -10.52
CA ILE A 5 5.33 -0.02 -9.94
C ILE A 5 6.37 -0.50 -10.96
N PRO A 6 7.37 0.33 -11.29
CA PRO A 6 8.45 -0.08 -12.19
C PRO A 6 9.28 -1.23 -11.61
N ARG A 7 9.97 -1.95 -12.51
CA ARG A 7 10.76 -3.13 -12.14
C ARG A 7 11.94 -2.82 -11.20
N ASN A 8 12.42 -1.57 -11.20
CA ASN A 8 13.54 -1.14 -10.35
C ASN A 8 13.11 -0.35 -9.12
N ILE A 9 11.82 -0.32 -8.81
CA ILE A 9 11.27 0.44 -7.68
C ILE A 9 10.55 -0.50 -6.72
N MET A 10 10.75 -0.27 -5.43
CA MET A 10 9.91 -0.83 -4.37
C MET A 10 9.31 0.32 -3.57
N VAL A 11 8.07 0.17 -3.11
CA VAL A 11 7.38 1.21 -2.35
C VAL A 11 7.12 0.70 -0.94
N ILE A 12 7.46 1.54 0.04
CA ILE A 12 7.09 1.33 1.45
C ILE A 12 5.96 2.30 1.76
N CYS A 13 4.83 1.79 2.22
CA CYS A 13 3.72 2.61 2.65
C CYS A 13 3.81 2.88 4.15
N LEU A 14 3.65 4.13 4.54
CA LEU A 14 3.66 4.57 5.92
C LEU A 14 2.38 5.33 6.22
N GLY A 15 2.05 5.47 7.50
CA GLY A 15 0.89 6.23 7.94
C GLY A 15 1.06 7.73 7.76
N LYS A 16 0.04 8.47 8.15
CA LYS A 16 0.02 9.94 8.14
C LYS A 16 -0.02 10.42 9.60
N SER A 17 0.78 11.44 9.91
CA SER A 17 0.95 11.91 11.29
C SER A 17 -0.37 12.28 11.99
N THR A 18 -1.31 12.87 11.26
CA THR A 18 -2.62 13.24 11.82
C THR A 18 -3.37 12.02 12.35
N TYR A 19 -3.44 10.96 11.55
CA TYR A 19 -4.11 9.73 11.96
C TYR A 19 -3.29 8.97 13.02
N ALA A 20 -1.97 8.97 12.89
CA ALA A 20 -1.10 8.32 13.87
C ALA A 20 -1.31 8.90 15.29
N ARG A 21 -1.48 10.23 15.40
CA ARG A 21 -1.75 10.90 16.68
C ARG A 21 -3.11 10.56 17.26
N CYS A 22 -4.02 10.05 16.46
CA CYS A 22 -5.33 9.58 16.92
C CYS A 22 -5.34 8.06 17.18
N GLY A 23 -4.18 7.42 17.18
CA GLY A 23 -4.09 5.97 17.41
C GLY A 23 -4.54 5.14 16.21
N ILE A 24 -4.57 5.72 15.00
CA ILE A 24 -4.95 5.01 13.79
C ILE A 24 -3.69 4.53 13.07
N ILE A 25 -3.62 3.22 12.88
CA ILE A 25 -2.50 2.57 12.21
C ILE A 25 -2.92 2.17 10.80
N VAL A 26 -2.06 2.46 9.83
CA VAL A 26 -2.23 1.93 8.48
C VAL A 26 -1.39 0.68 8.37
N ASN A 27 -2.04 -0.44 8.08
CA ASN A 27 -1.38 -1.71 7.82
C ASN A 27 -1.40 -1.96 6.31
N VAL A 28 -0.23 -2.19 5.73
CA VAL A 28 -0.10 -2.54 4.32
C VAL A 28 1.30 -3.11 4.13
N THR A 29 1.44 -4.05 3.23
CA THR A 29 2.76 -4.60 2.89
C THR A 29 3.41 -3.76 1.79
N PRO A 30 4.73 -3.89 1.57
CA PRO A 30 5.39 -3.16 0.50
C PRO A 30 4.75 -3.42 -0.86
N LEU A 31 4.78 -2.41 -1.73
CA LEU A 31 4.41 -2.58 -3.13
C LEU A 31 5.66 -3.04 -3.86
N GLU A 32 5.66 -4.27 -4.29
CA GLU A 32 6.83 -4.90 -4.90
C GLU A 32 7.02 -4.43 -6.35
N PRO A 33 8.24 -4.56 -6.90
CA PRO A 33 8.48 -4.24 -8.31
C PRO A 33 7.51 -4.95 -9.23
N GLU A 34 6.97 -4.21 -10.18
CA GLU A 34 5.97 -4.65 -11.17
C GLU A 34 4.62 -5.08 -10.60
N TRP A 35 4.33 -4.84 -9.32
CA TRP A 35 2.95 -4.89 -8.84
C TRP A 35 2.16 -3.74 -9.47
N GLU A 36 0.92 -4.02 -9.79
CA GLU A 36 0.03 -3.00 -10.35
C GLU A 36 -1.39 -3.21 -9.80
N GLY A 37 -2.10 -2.12 -9.53
CA GLY A 37 -3.47 -2.17 -9.03
C GLY A 37 -3.84 -0.98 -8.15
N HIS A 38 -5.03 -1.03 -7.59
CA HIS A 38 -5.42 -0.14 -6.49
C HIS A 38 -4.87 -0.68 -5.19
N VAL A 39 -4.27 0.18 -4.38
CA VAL A 39 -3.79 -0.20 -3.05
C VAL A 39 -4.97 -0.28 -2.09
N THR A 40 -5.06 -1.38 -1.36
CA THR A 40 -6.01 -1.51 -0.25
C THR A 40 -5.28 -1.18 1.04
N LEU A 41 -5.74 -0.13 1.73
CA LEU A 41 -5.20 0.26 3.03
C LEU A 41 -6.05 -0.38 4.13
N GLU A 42 -5.39 -1.05 5.07
CA GLU A 42 -6.04 -1.72 6.18
C GLU A 42 -5.85 -0.87 7.44
N PHE A 43 -6.88 -0.11 7.82
CA PHE A 43 -6.80 0.74 9.02
C PHE A 43 -7.15 -0.03 10.27
N SER A 44 -6.35 0.18 11.32
CA SER A 44 -6.64 -0.32 12.66
C SER A 44 -6.84 0.85 13.61
N ASN A 45 -7.90 0.80 14.41
CA ASN A 45 -8.16 1.79 15.46
C ASN A 45 -7.73 1.20 16.79
N THR A 46 -6.68 1.77 17.41
CA THR A 46 -6.14 1.28 18.68
C THR A 46 -6.80 1.92 19.89
N THR A 47 -7.86 2.72 19.71
CA THR A 47 -8.56 3.41 20.80
C THR A 47 -10.01 2.96 20.87
N PRO A 48 -10.70 3.20 22.02
CA PRO A 48 -12.13 2.90 22.14
C PRO A 48 -13.03 3.94 21.46
N LEU A 49 -12.45 5.03 20.94
CA LEU A 49 -13.20 6.11 20.29
C LEU A 49 -13.28 5.87 18.80
N PRO A 50 -14.42 6.20 18.17
CA PRO A 50 -14.52 6.12 16.72
C PRO A 50 -13.59 7.13 16.06
N ALA A 51 -13.04 6.76 14.91
CA ALA A 51 -12.19 7.65 14.11
C ALA A 51 -12.81 7.84 12.73
N LYS A 52 -12.67 9.06 12.20
CA LYS A 52 -13.19 9.41 10.89
C LYS A 52 -12.04 9.46 9.90
N ILE A 53 -12.14 8.68 8.83
CA ILE A 53 -11.21 8.71 7.71
C ILE A 53 -11.92 9.39 6.55
N TYR A 54 -11.33 10.43 6.00
CA TYR A 54 -11.97 11.24 4.96
C TYR A 54 -11.60 10.73 3.58
N ALA A 55 -12.61 10.56 2.74
CA ALA A 55 -12.40 10.28 1.32
C ALA A 55 -11.77 11.49 0.63
N ASN A 56 -11.01 11.24 -0.42
CA ASN A 56 -10.35 12.27 -1.25
C ASN A 56 -9.33 13.14 -0.51
N GLU A 57 -8.85 12.68 0.62
CA GLU A 57 -7.76 13.30 1.35
C GLU A 57 -6.60 12.32 1.54
N GLY A 58 -5.40 12.85 1.73
CA GLY A 58 -4.23 12.00 1.97
C GLY A 58 -4.41 11.17 3.24
N ALA A 59 -4.23 9.86 3.14
CA ALA A 59 -4.40 8.92 4.24
C ALA A 59 -3.10 8.22 4.63
N CYS A 60 -2.12 8.18 3.75
CA CYS A 60 -0.84 7.52 3.97
C CYS A 60 0.26 8.19 3.14
N GLN A 61 1.48 7.71 3.27
CA GLN A 61 2.63 8.19 2.53
C GLN A 61 3.35 7.01 1.87
N PHE A 62 3.88 7.23 0.68
CA PHE A 62 4.72 6.26 -0.01
C PHE A 62 6.16 6.75 -0.03
N LEU A 63 7.07 5.88 0.37
CA LEU A 63 8.50 6.06 0.16
C LEU A 63 8.93 5.17 -1.01
N PHE A 64 9.58 5.79 -1.99
CA PHE A 64 10.05 5.09 -3.18
C PHE A 64 11.52 4.75 -3.02
N LEU A 65 11.85 3.46 -3.14
CA LEU A 65 13.22 2.97 -3.08
C LEU A 65 13.62 2.51 -4.47
N LYS A 66 14.63 3.15 -5.03
CA LYS A 66 15.14 2.81 -6.35
C LYS A 66 16.33 1.87 -6.23
N GLY A 67 16.27 0.72 -6.88
CA GLY A 67 17.39 -0.20 -6.97
C GLY A 67 18.40 0.25 -8.04
N ASP A 68 19.65 -0.18 -7.90
CA ASP A 68 20.70 0.08 -8.88
C ASP A 68 20.46 -0.69 -10.17
N THR A 69 19.78 -1.83 -10.07
CA THR A 69 19.42 -2.69 -11.19
C THR A 69 17.95 -3.09 -11.07
N ASP A 70 17.40 -3.64 -12.15
CA ASP A 70 16.05 -4.19 -12.12
C ASP A 70 15.97 -5.41 -11.20
N CYS A 71 14.80 -5.61 -10.61
CA CYS A 71 14.52 -6.77 -9.80
C CYS A 71 14.66 -8.05 -10.65
N GLU A 72 15.37 -9.05 -10.14
CA GLU A 72 15.57 -10.31 -10.86
C GLU A 72 14.26 -11.08 -11.04
N THR A 73 13.46 -11.18 -9.96
CA THR A 73 12.14 -11.80 -9.99
C THR A 73 11.13 -10.84 -9.40
N SER A 74 10.27 -10.28 -10.26
CA SER A 74 9.28 -9.28 -9.85
C SER A 74 7.99 -9.92 -9.36
N TYR A 75 7.09 -9.08 -8.83
CA TYR A 75 5.73 -9.52 -8.45
C TYR A 75 4.97 -10.08 -9.66
N ALA A 76 5.10 -9.43 -10.83
CA ALA A 76 4.47 -9.92 -12.07
C ALA A 76 5.04 -11.29 -12.48
N ASP A 77 6.35 -11.49 -12.35
CA ASP A 77 7.01 -12.76 -12.68
C ASP A 77 6.48 -13.90 -11.80
N ARG A 78 6.24 -13.61 -10.52
CA ARG A 78 5.72 -14.61 -9.55
C ARG A 78 4.22 -14.85 -9.69
N LYS A 79 3.52 -14.06 -10.51
CA LYS A 79 2.06 -14.11 -10.68
C LYS A 79 1.33 -14.02 -9.33
N GLY A 80 1.72 -13.03 -8.53
CA GLY A 80 1.13 -12.81 -7.21
C GLY A 80 -0.38 -12.59 -7.28
N LYS A 81 -1.09 -13.04 -6.26
CA LYS A 81 -2.56 -13.13 -6.26
C LYS A 81 -3.29 -11.79 -6.21
N TYR A 82 -2.58 -10.71 -5.88
CA TYR A 82 -3.18 -9.37 -5.82
C TYR A 82 -2.81 -8.51 -7.03
N GLN A 83 -2.26 -9.10 -8.08
CA GLN A 83 -1.91 -8.35 -9.29
C GLN A 83 -3.17 -7.85 -10.00
N GLY A 84 -3.15 -6.58 -10.38
CA GLY A 84 -4.24 -5.96 -11.15
C GLY A 84 -5.53 -5.72 -10.37
N GLN A 85 -5.47 -5.73 -9.03
CA GLN A 85 -6.70 -5.57 -8.25
C GLN A 85 -7.38 -4.23 -8.50
N GLN A 86 -8.70 -4.25 -8.48
CA GLN A 86 -9.55 -3.09 -8.71
C GLN A 86 -10.34 -2.76 -7.44
N GLY A 87 -10.34 -1.48 -7.05
CA GLY A 87 -11.03 -1.04 -5.85
C GLY A 87 -10.53 -1.72 -4.58
N VAL A 88 -11.34 -1.72 -3.53
CA VAL A 88 -11.02 -2.41 -2.27
C VAL A 88 -11.08 -3.91 -2.49
N THR A 89 -10.00 -4.60 -2.13
CA THR A 89 -9.86 -6.04 -2.33
C THR A 89 -9.71 -6.73 -0.98
N LEU A 90 -10.56 -7.72 -0.73
CA LEU A 90 -10.53 -8.53 0.47
C LEU A 90 -9.42 -9.59 0.40
N PRO A 91 -8.99 -10.15 1.56
CA PRO A 91 -7.95 -11.17 1.56
C PRO A 91 -8.30 -12.36 0.67
N LYS A 92 -7.32 -12.84 -0.07
CA LYS A 92 -7.42 -14.06 -0.89
C LYS A 92 -6.60 -15.15 -0.21
N LEU A 93 -7.21 -16.25 0.08
CA LEU A 93 -6.56 -17.40 0.68
C LEU A 93 -5.85 -18.29 -0.34
#